data_31ab613d7ab69202e4db45e3fe61d03d
#
_entry.id   31ab613d7ab69202e4db45e3fe61d03d
#
_cell.length_a   1.000
_cell.length_b   1.000
_cell.length_c   1.000
_cell.angle_alpha   90.00
_cell.angle_beta   90.00
_cell.angle_gamma   90.00
#
_symmetry.space_group_name_H-M   'P 1'
#
loop_
_entity.id
_entity.type
_entity.pdbx_description
1 polymer ?
#
loop_
_entity_poly.entity_id
_entity_poly.type
_entity_poly.pdbx_seq_one_letter_code
_entity_poly.pdbx_strand_id
1 'polypeptide(L)'
;MSDGETAGEAQAVFFQAIRAGDRAQVERSLAEQPALIDARDPQGVSASLVALYYREPAIAELLANAGARLDVFDAAALGRVKTLSALLAADPALARATAPDGFSPLGLAAFFGQ
;
A
#
# COMPACT_ATOMS: atom_id res chain seq x y z
N MET A 1 28.45 9.94 5.59
CA MET A 1 27.32 9.24 5.01
C MET A 1 26.28 10.26 4.56
N SER A 2 25.80 10.14 3.35
CA SER A 2 24.86 11.13 2.85
C SER A 2 23.42 10.73 3.13
N ASP A 3 22.59 11.72 3.40
CA ASP A 3 21.18 11.49 3.67
C ASP A 3 20.43 10.97 2.44
N GLY A 4 20.89 11.33 1.24
CA GLY A 4 20.29 10.87 0.02
C GLY A 4 20.40 9.37 -0.20
N GLU A 5 21.55 8.80 0.18
CA GLU A 5 21.74 7.35 0.14
C GLU A 5 20.78 6.66 1.12
N THR A 6 20.68 7.25 2.32
CA THR A 6 19.88 6.68 3.38
C THR A 6 18.40 6.60 3.01
N ALA A 7 17.88 7.59 2.26
CA ALA A 7 16.49 7.61 1.87
C ALA A 7 16.15 6.43 0.95
N GLY A 8 16.99 6.15 -0.04
CA GLY A 8 16.76 5.03 -0.94
C GLY A 8 16.92 3.68 -0.25
N GLU A 9 17.91 3.59 0.64
CA GLU A 9 18.13 2.37 1.41
C GLU A 9 16.97 2.11 2.37
N ALA A 10 16.47 3.15 3.03
CA ALA A 10 15.35 3.02 3.95
C ALA A 10 14.11 2.50 3.23
N GLN A 11 13.83 3.01 2.03
CA GLN A 11 12.71 2.53 1.25
C GLN A 11 12.89 1.08 0.82
N ALA A 12 14.08 0.70 0.40
CA ALA A 12 14.38 -0.69 0.01
C ALA A 12 14.20 -1.64 1.19
N VAL A 13 14.70 -1.27 2.36
CA VAL A 13 14.55 -2.07 3.58
C VAL A 13 13.08 -2.22 3.95
N PHE A 14 12.33 -1.13 3.85
CA PHE A 14 10.91 -1.13 4.18
C PHE A 14 10.12 -2.10 3.29
N PHE A 15 10.28 -2.00 1.97
CA PHE A 15 9.57 -2.90 1.06
C PHE A 15 10.04 -4.34 1.16
N GLN A 16 11.32 -4.56 1.39
CA GLN A 16 11.83 -5.91 1.61
C GLN A 16 11.22 -6.54 2.86
N ALA A 17 11.09 -5.77 3.93
CA ALA A 17 10.47 -6.24 5.17
C ALA A 17 9.01 -6.63 4.93
N ILE A 18 8.29 -5.82 4.14
CA ILE A 18 6.90 -6.14 3.80
C ILE A 18 6.83 -7.47 3.06
N ARG A 19 7.66 -7.66 2.04
CA ARG A 19 7.66 -8.88 1.24
C ARG A 19 8.04 -10.10 2.06
N ALA A 20 8.92 -9.91 3.04
CA ALA A 20 9.39 -11.01 3.90
C ALA A 20 8.44 -11.30 5.08
N GLY A 21 7.45 -10.44 5.31
CA GLY A 21 6.57 -10.59 6.46
C GLY A 21 7.23 -10.20 7.77
N ASP A 22 8.26 -9.36 7.71
CA ASP A 22 9.00 -8.91 8.89
C ASP A 22 8.33 -7.69 9.50
N ARG A 23 7.29 -7.93 10.28
CA ARG A 23 6.48 -6.87 10.89
C ARG A 23 7.30 -5.96 11.78
N ALA A 24 8.25 -6.51 12.54
CA ALA A 24 9.07 -5.70 13.44
C ALA A 24 9.90 -4.69 12.66
N GLN A 25 10.47 -5.10 11.53
CA GLN A 25 11.24 -4.18 10.69
C GLN A 25 10.33 -3.14 10.03
N VAL A 26 9.12 -3.54 9.60
CA VAL A 26 8.14 -2.58 9.06
C VAL A 26 7.85 -1.50 10.10
N GLU A 27 7.59 -1.89 11.33
CA GLU A 27 7.30 -0.95 12.40
C GLU A 27 8.49 -0.03 12.70
N ARG A 28 9.71 -0.59 12.71
CA ARG A 28 10.93 0.21 12.90
C ARG A 28 11.12 1.24 11.79
N SER A 29 10.94 0.80 10.55
CA SER A 29 11.08 1.69 9.40
C SER A 29 10.10 2.86 9.48
N LEU A 30 8.86 2.60 9.85
CA LEU A 30 7.86 3.66 10.01
C LEU A 30 8.16 4.59 11.19
N ALA A 31 8.73 4.06 12.26
CA ALA A 31 9.13 4.87 13.40
C ALA A 31 10.26 5.82 13.06
N GLU A 32 11.22 5.35 12.27
CA GLU A 32 12.37 6.15 11.86
C GLU A 32 12.02 7.14 10.75
N GLN A 33 11.19 6.73 9.80
CA GLN A 33 10.78 7.56 8.67
C GLN A 33 9.28 7.38 8.42
N PRO A 34 8.44 8.15 9.12
CA PRO A 34 6.98 8.02 8.98
C PRO A 34 6.45 8.20 7.56
N ALA A 35 7.16 8.98 6.73
CA ALA A 35 6.74 9.21 5.35
C ALA A 35 6.74 7.93 4.51
N LEU A 36 7.44 6.89 4.94
CA LEU A 36 7.46 5.61 4.21
C LEU A 36 6.08 4.98 4.08
N ILE A 37 5.14 5.37 4.95
CA ILE A 37 3.80 4.79 4.91
C ILE A 37 3.09 5.05 3.58
N ASP A 38 3.44 6.13 2.90
CA ASP A 38 2.87 6.48 1.59
C ASP A 38 3.83 6.22 0.44
N ALA A 39 4.95 5.54 0.69
CA ALA A 39 5.91 5.22 -0.35
C ALA A 39 5.34 4.21 -1.35
N ARG A 40 5.85 4.27 -2.56
CA ARG A 40 5.52 3.30 -3.60
C ARG A 40 6.80 2.60 -4.06
N ASP A 41 6.64 1.35 -4.48
CA ASP A 41 7.78 0.59 -4.96
C ASP A 41 8.20 1.09 -6.35
N PRO A 42 9.30 0.56 -6.94
CA PRO A 42 9.75 1.03 -8.27
C PRO A 42 8.71 0.87 -9.37
N GLN A 43 7.73 -0.02 -9.22
CA GLN A 43 6.64 -0.19 -10.18
C GLN A 43 5.45 0.71 -9.89
N GLY A 44 5.51 1.54 -8.85
CA GLY A 44 4.43 2.45 -8.49
C GLY A 44 3.35 1.83 -7.61
N VAL A 45 3.60 0.65 -7.06
CA VAL A 45 2.63 -0.06 -6.22
C VAL A 45 2.75 0.40 -4.77
N SER A 46 1.63 0.66 -4.11
CA SER A 46 1.63 1.10 -2.73
C SER A 46 2.11 0.00 -1.78
N ALA A 47 2.58 0.41 -0.60
CA ALA A 47 3.03 -0.55 0.42
C ALA A 47 1.91 -1.51 0.82
N SER A 48 0.69 -1.01 0.96
CA SER A 48 -0.45 -1.86 1.32
C SER A 48 -0.72 -2.94 0.28
N LEU A 49 -0.68 -2.58 -1.01
CA LEU A 49 -0.87 -3.55 -2.08
C LEU A 49 0.28 -4.55 -2.14
N VAL A 50 1.51 -4.10 -1.95
CA VAL A 50 2.66 -5.02 -1.90
C VAL A 50 2.44 -6.06 -0.81
N ALA A 51 2.00 -5.63 0.38
CA ALA A 51 1.71 -6.56 1.47
C ALA A 51 0.66 -7.60 1.07
N LEU A 52 -0.41 -7.17 0.41
CA LEU A 52 -1.46 -8.10 -0.01
C LEU A 52 -0.96 -9.07 -1.08
N TYR A 53 -0.17 -8.59 -2.05
CA TYR A 53 0.37 -9.47 -3.08
C TYR A 53 1.30 -10.54 -2.51
N TYR A 54 2.00 -10.23 -1.44
CA TYR A 54 2.89 -11.18 -0.78
C TYR A 54 2.21 -11.95 0.34
N ARG A 55 0.88 -11.89 0.41
CA ARG A 55 0.06 -12.63 1.38
C ARG A 55 0.38 -12.26 2.83
N GLU A 56 0.58 -10.96 3.06
CA GLU A 56 0.82 -10.42 4.39
C GLU A 56 -0.33 -9.49 4.78
N PRO A 57 -1.54 -10.02 4.97
CA PRO A 57 -2.70 -9.17 5.28
C PRO A 57 -2.58 -8.44 6.60
N ALA A 58 -1.89 -9.02 7.58
CA ALA A 58 -1.69 -8.35 8.87
C ALA A 58 -0.85 -7.09 8.69
N ILE A 59 0.17 -7.13 7.83
CA ILE A 59 1.00 -5.95 7.54
C ILE A 59 0.18 -4.93 6.76
N ALA A 60 -0.63 -5.37 5.80
CA ALA A 60 -1.51 -4.46 5.05
C ALA A 60 -2.45 -3.71 6.00
N GLU A 61 -3.06 -4.42 6.95
CA GLU A 61 -3.94 -3.79 7.93
C GLU A 61 -3.17 -2.85 8.87
N LEU A 62 -1.97 -3.23 9.26
CA LEU A 62 -1.10 -2.38 10.07
C LEU A 62 -0.84 -1.05 9.36
N LEU A 63 -0.51 -1.10 8.07
CA LEU A 63 -0.25 0.09 7.28
C LEU A 63 -1.51 0.96 7.16
N ALA A 64 -2.65 0.34 6.87
CA ALA A 64 -3.91 1.08 6.75
C ALA A 64 -4.28 1.76 8.07
N ASN A 65 -4.11 1.05 9.19
CA ASN A 65 -4.46 1.59 10.50
C ASN A 65 -3.45 2.62 10.99
N ALA A 66 -2.24 2.61 10.47
CA ALA A 66 -1.21 3.58 10.82
C ALA A 66 -1.35 4.90 10.06
N GLY A 67 -2.34 5.02 9.18
CA GLY A 67 -2.65 6.27 8.50
C GLY A 67 -2.21 6.35 7.05
N ALA A 68 -1.93 5.23 6.41
CA ALA A 68 -1.60 5.23 4.98
C ALA A 68 -2.73 5.86 4.17
N ARG A 69 -2.37 6.63 3.15
CA ARG A 69 -3.35 7.18 2.22
C ARG A 69 -3.80 6.08 1.29
N LEU A 70 -5.04 5.66 1.42
CA LEU A 70 -5.58 4.60 0.59
C LEU A 70 -6.21 5.22 -0.65
N ASP A 71 -5.68 4.87 -1.82
CA ASP A 71 -6.35 5.26 -3.06
C ASP A 71 -7.46 4.23 -3.37
N VAL A 72 -8.11 4.40 -4.52
CA VAL A 72 -9.23 3.54 -4.90
C VAL A 72 -8.80 2.08 -5.00
N PHE A 73 -7.57 1.83 -5.44
CA PHE A 73 -7.05 0.47 -5.59
C PHE A 73 -6.77 -0.17 -4.23
N ASP A 74 -6.15 0.58 -3.32
CA ASP A 74 -5.88 0.12 -1.97
C ASP A 74 -7.18 -0.20 -1.24
N ALA A 75 -8.15 0.71 -1.33
CA ALA A 75 -9.44 0.55 -0.65
C ALA A 75 -10.17 -0.69 -1.16
N ALA A 76 -10.16 -0.90 -2.48
CA ALA A 76 -10.81 -2.06 -3.08
C ALA A 76 -10.12 -3.36 -2.65
N ALA A 77 -8.79 -3.40 -2.70
CA ALA A 77 -8.04 -4.60 -2.34
C ALA A 77 -8.18 -4.96 -0.87
N LEU A 78 -8.25 -3.94 0.00
CA LEU A 78 -8.39 -4.13 1.45
C LEU A 78 -9.84 -4.32 1.90
N GLY A 79 -10.81 -4.15 1.00
CA GLY A 79 -12.22 -4.24 1.37
C GLY A 79 -12.70 -3.08 2.23
N ARG A 80 -12.08 -1.91 2.10
CA ARG A 80 -12.45 -0.72 2.86
C ARG A 80 -13.63 -0.03 2.19
N VAL A 81 -14.83 -0.54 2.43
CA VAL A 81 -16.05 -0.14 1.73
C VAL A 81 -16.35 1.35 1.87
N LYS A 82 -16.22 1.89 3.08
CA LYS A 82 -16.52 3.31 3.31
C LYS A 82 -15.55 4.21 2.58
N THR A 83 -14.25 3.89 2.63
CA THR A 83 -13.23 4.65 1.93
C THR A 83 -13.44 4.56 0.43
N LEU A 84 -13.69 3.36 -0.08
CA LEU A 84 -13.94 3.15 -1.50
C LEU A 84 -15.16 3.94 -1.97
N SER A 85 -16.26 3.88 -1.22
CA SER A 85 -17.49 4.60 -1.56
C SER A 85 -17.26 6.10 -1.60
N ALA A 86 -16.52 6.65 -0.62
CA ALA A 86 -16.22 8.07 -0.60
C ALA A 86 -15.35 8.50 -1.79
N LEU A 87 -14.36 7.70 -2.15
CA LEU A 87 -13.50 8.00 -3.30
C LEU A 87 -14.29 7.98 -4.61
N LEU A 88 -15.14 6.98 -4.79
CA LEU A 88 -15.97 6.87 -6.00
C LEU A 88 -17.03 7.96 -6.08
N ALA A 89 -17.56 8.39 -4.94
CA ALA A 89 -18.52 9.49 -4.92
C ALA A 89 -17.86 10.82 -5.31
N ALA A 90 -16.61 11.02 -4.88
CA ALA A 90 -15.85 12.23 -5.21
C ALA A 90 -15.43 12.25 -6.68
N ASP A 91 -15.12 11.08 -7.25
CA ASP A 91 -14.69 10.97 -8.65
C ASP A 91 -15.15 9.63 -9.23
N PRO A 92 -16.33 9.60 -9.83
CA PRO A 92 -16.89 8.34 -10.40
C PRO A 92 -16.01 7.70 -11.47
N ALA A 93 -15.17 8.47 -12.14
CA ALA A 93 -14.26 7.92 -13.15
C ALA A 93 -13.26 6.94 -12.54
N LEU A 94 -13.02 6.99 -11.24
CA LEU A 94 -12.10 6.07 -10.56
C LEU A 94 -12.54 4.61 -10.69
N ALA A 95 -13.82 4.35 -10.90
CA ALA A 95 -14.32 2.99 -11.10
C ALA A 95 -13.70 2.33 -12.32
N ARG A 96 -13.26 3.13 -13.30
CA ARG A 96 -12.66 2.65 -14.54
C ARG A 96 -11.14 2.84 -14.58
N ALA A 97 -10.57 3.37 -13.49
CA ALA A 97 -9.14 3.59 -13.44
C ALA A 97 -8.40 2.26 -13.40
N THR A 98 -7.14 2.28 -13.83
CA THR A 98 -6.30 1.09 -13.86
C THR A 98 -5.07 1.34 -13.01
N ALA A 99 -4.78 0.41 -12.09
CA ALA A 99 -3.58 0.47 -11.27
C ALA A 99 -2.33 0.22 -12.11
N PRO A 100 -1.13 0.56 -11.60
CA PRO A 100 0.12 0.32 -12.35
C PRO A 100 0.31 -1.12 -12.81
N ASP A 101 -0.26 -2.08 -12.11
CA ASP A 101 -0.19 -3.50 -12.45
C ASP A 101 -1.31 -3.97 -13.37
N GLY A 102 -2.15 -3.06 -13.84
CA GLY A 102 -3.20 -3.36 -14.82
C GLY A 102 -4.57 -3.70 -14.23
N PHE A 103 -4.69 -3.80 -12.92
CA PHE A 103 -5.99 -4.12 -12.31
C PHE A 103 -6.87 -2.88 -12.18
N SER A 104 -8.18 -3.07 -12.37
CA SER A 104 -9.19 -2.09 -11.99
C SER A 104 -9.54 -2.26 -10.51
N PRO A 105 -10.22 -1.29 -9.88
CA PRO A 105 -10.67 -1.46 -8.50
C PRO A 105 -11.51 -2.72 -8.30
N LEU A 106 -12.44 -3.00 -9.22
CA LEU A 106 -13.25 -4.21 -9.13
C LEU A 106 -12.39 -5.47 -9.28
N GLY A 107 -11.43 -5.44 -10.18
CA GLY A 107 -10.51 -6.55 -10.38
C GLY A 107 -9.67 -6.84 -9.14
N LEU A 108 -9.19 -5.80 -8.46
CA LEU A 108 -8.44 -5.96 -7.21
C LEU A 108 -9.32 -6.52 -6.10
N ALA A 109 -10.54 -6.01 -5.97
CA ALA A 109 -11.46 -6.53 -4.98
C ALA A 109 -11.74 -8.01 -5.20
N ALA A 110 -12.00 -8.40 -6.44
CA ALA A 110 -12.24 -9.81 -6.79
C ALA A 110 -11.01 -10.67 -6.53
N PHE A 111 -9.82 -10.17 -6.92
CA PHE A 111 -8.57 -10.91 -6.74
C PHE A 111 -8.29 -11.19 -5.26
N PHE A 112 -8.55 -10.24 -4.39
CA PHE A 112 -8.30 -10.37 -2.95
C PHE A 112 -9.52 -10.84 -2.16
N GLY A 113 -10.61 -11.22 -2.83
CA GLY A 113 -11.77 -11.82 -2.18
C GLY A 113 -12.68 -10.84 -1.44
N GLN A 114 -12.70 -9.60 -1.84
CA GLN A 114 -13.54 -8.58 -1.19
C GLN A 114 -14.95 -8.47 -1.78
#